data_c36a83cbfc8f9a1cfade402d33af4176
#
_entry.id   c36a83cbfc8f9a1cfade402d33af4176
#
_cell.length_a   1.000
_cell.length_b   1.000
_cell.length_c   1.000
_cell.angle_alpha   90.00
_cell.angle_beta   90.00
_cell.angle_gamma   90.00
#
_symmetry.space_group_name_H-M   'P 1'
#
loop_
_entity.id
_entity.type
_entity.pdbx_description
1 polymer ?
#
loop_
_entity_poly.entity_id
_entity_poly.type
_entity_poly.pdbx_seq_one_letter_code
_entity_poly.pdbx_strand_id
1 'polypeptide(L)'
;MVKHIILWTLRPELSEEEKQTVKAGIKQGLEGLVGKVPGLIEVKVNISGRLASSNADVMLDSTLESPEALKAYSQHPDHVAVANSKVRPYTVSRTCLDFEI
;
A
#
# COMPACT_ATOMS: atom_id res chain seq x y z
N MET A 1 12.76 14.56 1.48
CA MET A 1 11.62 13.70 1.11
C MET A 1 11.89 12.29 1.56
N VAL A 2 10.84 11.55 1.82
CA VAL A 2 10.92 10.17 2.31
C VAL A 2 10.16 9.26 1.37
N LYS A 3 10.75 8.10 1.06
CA LYS A 3 10.08 7.02 0.35
C LYS A 3 9.59 5.99 1.37
N HIS A 4 8.38 5.52 1.17
CA HIS A 4 7.76 4.48 1.99
C HIS A 4 7.29 3.39 1.03
N ILE A 5 8.01 2.27 1.02
CA ILE A 5 7.78 1.15 0.10
C ILE A 5 7.29 -0.04 0.90
N ILE A 6 6.19 -0.63 0.46
CA ILE A 6 5.66 -1.85 1.07
C ILE A 6 5.41 -2.90 -0.02
N LEU A 7 5.77 -4.13 0.30
CA LEU A 7 5.43 -5.30 -0.52
C LEU A 7 4.50 -6.19 0.29
N TRP A 8 3.39 -6.59 -0.31
CA TRP A 8 2.43 -7.50 0.32
C TRP A 8 2.29 -8.79 -0.48
N THR A 9 2.09 -9.88 0.25
CA THR A 9 1.64 -11.16 -0.31
C THR A 9 0.17 -11.35 0.06
N LEU A 10 -0.65 -11.66 -0.92
CA LEU A 10 -2.07 -11.91 -0.70
C LEU A 10 -2.30 -13.30 -0.13
N ARG A 11 -3.43 -13.48 0.54
CA ARG A 11 -3.81 -14.79 1.09
C ARG A 11 -3.92 -15.83 -0.04
N PRO A 12 -3.28 -17.00 0.11
CA PRO A 12 -3.25 -18.00 -0.96
C PRO A 12 -4.61 -18.65 -1.24
N GLU A 13 -5.52 -18.64 -0.27
CA GLU A 13 -6.86 -19.19 -0.44
C GLU A 13 -7.79 -18.33 -1.30
N LEU A 14 -7.39 -17.11 -1.62
CA LEU A 14 -8.19 -16.27 -2.52
C LEU A 14 -8.14 -16.81 -3.94
N SER A 15 -9.28 -16.80 -4.63
CA SER A 15 -9.34 -17.13 -6.05
C SER A 15 -8.64 -16.05 -6.87
N GLU A 16 -8.32 -16.34 -8.13
CA GLU A 16 -7.73 -15.35 -9.01
C GLU A 16 -8.63 -14.12 -9.18
N GLU A 17 -9.93 -14.34 -9.29
CA GLU A 17 -10.92 -13.25 -9.39
C GLU A 17 -10.95 -12.42 -8.11
N GLU A 18 -10.94 -13.07 -6.94
CA GLU A 18 -10.89 -12.38 -5.65
C GLU A 18 -9.61 -11.56 -5.51
N LYS A 19 -8.47 -12.11 -5.94
CA LYS A 19 -7.19 -11.39 -5.91
C LYS A 19 -7.24 -10.13 -6.75
N GLN A 20 -7.85 -10.17 -7.92
CA GLN A 20 -7.97 -8.98 -8.77
C GLN A 20 -8.83 -7.90 -8.09
N THR A 21 -9.93 -8.30 -7.46
CA THR A 21 -10.79 -7.38 -6.71
C THR A 21 -10.04 -6.76 -5.53
N VAL A 22 -9.29 -7.57 -4.79
CA VAL A 22 -8.49 -7.09 -3.65
C VAL A 22 -7.42 -6.10 -4.11
N LYS A 23 -6.69 -6.43 -5.17
CA LYS A 23 -5.66 -5.54 -5.73
C LYS A 23 -6.25 -4.19 -6.13
N ALA A 24 -7.38 -4.19 -6.83
CA ALA A 24 -8.05 -2.96 -7.25
C ALA A 24 -8.48 -2.13 -6.04
N GLY A 25 -8.98 -2.77 -4.99
CA GLY A 25 -9.39 -2.10 -3.76
C GLY A 25 -8.23 -1.46 -3.01
N ILE A 26 -7.10 -2.16 -2.93
CA ILE A 26 -5.88 -1.62 -2.30
C ILE A 26 -5.40 -0.39 -3.07
N LYS A 27 -5.31 -0.51 -4.39
CA LYS A 27 -4.86 0.59 -5.24
C LYS A 27 -5.76 1.82 -5.10
N GLN A 28 -7.05 1.63 -5.26
CA GLN A 28 -8.02 2.73 -5.18
C GLN A 28 -8.00 3.39 -3.80
N GLY A 29 -7.98 2.58 -2.74
CA GLY A 29 -8.01 3.09 -1.38
C GLY A 29 -6.77 3.88 -1.01
N LEU A 30 -5.59 3.35 -1.31
CA LEU A 30 -4.34 4.01 -0.94
C LEU A 30 -4.03 5.21 -1.83
N GLU A 31 -4.21 5.10 -3.15
CA GLU A 31 -3.99 6.24 -4.05
C GLU A 31 -4.99 7.38 -3.78
N GLY A 32 -6.17 7.05 -3.29
CA GLY A 32 -7.18 8.04 -2.92
C GLY A 32 -6.83 8.88 -1.68
N LEU A 33 -5.78 8.53 -0.96
CA LEU A 33 -5.36 9.28 0.24
C LEU A 33 -4.58 10.55 -0.09
N VAL A 34 -4.05 10.67 -1.30
CA VAL A 34 -3.36 11.90 -1.74
C VAL A 34 -4.37 13.04 -1.75
N GLY A 35 -4.00 14.15 -1.10
CA GLY A 35 -4.90 15.29 -0.93
C GLY A 35 -5.75 15.23 0.33
N LYS A 36 -5.84 14.06 0.98
CA LYS A 36 -6.58 13.90 2.24
C LYS A 36 -5.65 13.85 3.45
N VAL A 37 -4.44 13.34 3.26
CA VAL A 37 -3.45 13.19 4.34
C VAL A 37 -2.35 14.22 4.15
N PRO A 38 -2.18 15.15 5.10
CA PRO A 38 -1.11 16.16 4.99
C PRO A 38 0.27 15.52 4.91
N GLY A 39 1.11 16.05 4.03
CA GLY A 39 2.48 15.57 3.86
C GLY A 39 2.62 14.35 2.95
N LEU A 40 1.52 13.75 2.52
CA LEU A 40 1.53 12.67 1.54
C LEU A 40 1.54 13.27 0.14
N ILE A 41 2.66 13.09 -0.58
CA ILE A 41 2.89 13.75 -1.88
C ILE A 41 2.39 12.90 -3.04
N GLU A 42 2.75 11.60 -3.03
CA GLU A 42 2.43 10.70 -4.11
C GLU A 42 2.23 9.29 -3.58
N VAL A 43 1.28 8.57 -4.17
CA VAL A 43 1.09 7.14 -3.91
C VAL A 43 0.88 6.45 -5.24
N LYS A 44 1.68 5.41 -5.48
CA LYS A 44 1.51 4.51 -6.62
C LYS A 44 1.42 3.09 -6.09
N VAL A 45 0.35 2.39 -6.42
CA VAL A 45 0.21 0.98 -6.06
C VAL A 45 0.31 0.17 -7.33
N ASN A 46 1.32 -0.70 -7.40
CA ASN A 46 1.51 -1.59 -8.54
C ASN A 46 0.77 -2.89 -8.31
N ILE A 47 -0.18 -3.19 -9.19
CA ILE A 47 -1.02 -4.39 -9.11
C ILE A 47 -1.00 -5.24 -10.38
N SER A 48 -0.22 -4.83 -11.40
CA SER A 48 -0.23 -5.49 -12.70
C SER A 48 1.18 -5.84 -13.16
N GLY A 49 1.27 -6.70 -14.15
CA GLY A 49 2.54 -7.07 -14.74
C GLY A 49 3.40 -8.02 -13.91
N ARG A 50 2.83 -8.67 -12.91
CA ARG A 50 3.57 -9.58 -12.03
C ARG A 50 4.15 -10.76 -12.82
N LEU A 51 5.46 -10.99 -12.66
CA LEU A 51 6.13 -12.14 -13.27
C LEU A 51 6.14 -13.31 -12.27
N ALA A 52 6.21 -14.53 -12.82
CA ALA A 52 6.22 -15.74 -12.00
C ALA A 52 7.43 -15.84 -11.07
N SER A 53 8.51 -15.13 -11.38
CA SER A 53 9.71 -15.06 -10.54
C SER A 53 9.49 -14.26 -9.25
N SER A 54 8.36 -13.53 -9.13
CA SER A 54 8.08 -12.69 -7.98
C SER A 54 7.63 -13.51 -6.77
N ASN A 55 7.96 -13.03 -5.57
CA ASN A 55 7.47 -13.61 -4.32
C ASN A 55 6.61 -12.64 -3.51
N ALA A 56 6.18 -11.55 -4.14
CA ALA A 56 5.19 -10.63 -3.60
C ALA A 56 4.16 -10.34 -4.67
N ASP A 57 3.00 -9.83 -4.27
CA ASP A 57 1.87 -9.65 -5.18
C ASP A 57 1.53 -8.20 -5.46
N VAL A 58 1.76 -7.31 -4.50
CA VAL A 58 1.37 -5.89 -4.59
C VAL A 58 2.48 -5.04 -3.99
N MET A 59 2.79 -3.92 -4.66
CA MET A 59 3.75 -2.96 -4.14
C MET A 59 3.10 -1.59 -3.95
N LEU A 60 3.34 -1.00 -2.78
CA LEU A 60 3.07 0.39 -2.50
C LEU A 60 4.36 1.17 -2.68
N ASP A 61 4.33 2.21 -3.52
CA ASP A 61 5.41 3.17 -3.68
C ASP A 61 4.86 4.55 -3.33
N SER A 62 5.21 5.07 -2.17
CA SER A 62 4.70 6.36 -1.71
C SER A 62 5.83 7.32 -1.36
N THR A 63 5.54 8.61 -1.50
CA THR A 63 6.47 9.70 -1.19
C THR A 63 5.81 10.63 -0.19
N LEU A 64 6.54 10.97 0.88
CA LEU A 64 6.09 11.87 1.93
C LEU A 64 7.13 12.98 2.13
N GLU A 65 6.68 14.11 2.72
CA GLU A 65 7.54 15.28 2.89
C GLU A 65 8.69 15.05 3.86
N SER A 66 8.46 14.24 4.90
CA SER A 66 9.42 14.08 6.00
C SER A 66 9.14 12.80 6.79
N PRO A 67 10.08 12.35 7.66
CA PRO A 67 9.82 11.25 8.59
C PRO A 67 8.62 11.52 9.51
N GLU A 68 8.44 12.77 9.92
CA GLU A 68 7.30 13.17 10.76
C GLU A 68 5.99 13.02 10.00
N ALA A 69 5.97 13.39 8.72
CA ALA A 69 4.79 13.22 7.87
C ALA A 69 4.45 11.73 7.69
N LEU A 70 5.46 10.87 7.57
CA LEU A 70 5.25 9.43 7.48
C LEU A 70 4.63 8.88 8.77
N LYS A 71 5.13 9.31 9.92
CA LYS A 71 4.57 8.90 11.21
C LYS A 71 3.11 9.33 11.34
N ALA A 72 2.82 10.57 10.98
CA ALA A 72 1.46 11.10 11.02
C ALA A 72 0.54 10.35 10.04
N TYR A 73 1.04 10.02 8.84
CA TYR A 73 0.32 9.25 7.85
C TYR A 73 -0.08 7.88 8.40
N SER A 74 0.84 7.17 9.04
CA SER A 74 0.57 5.82 9.56
C SER A 74 -0.55 5.81 10.61
N GLN A 75 -0.74 6.92 11.31
CA GLN A 75 -1.75 7.07 12.36
C GLN A 75 -3.00 7.81 11.91
N HIS A 76 -3.01 8.34 10.70
CA HIS A 76 -4.13 9.14 10.19
C HIS A 76 -5.39 8.27 10.06
N PRO A 77 -6.56 8.74 10.54
CA PRO A 77 -7.79 7.94 10.49
C PRO A 77 -8.15 7.43 9.10
N ASP A 78 -7.94 8.24 8.06
CA ASP A 78 -8.26 7.83 6.69
C ASP A 78 -7.36 6.70 6.23
N HIS A 79 -6.06 6.74 6.56
CA HIS A 79 -5.14 5.65 6.28
C HIS A 79 -5.50 4.39 7.05
N VAL A 80 -5.79 4.52 8.34
CA VAL A 80 -6.15 3.38 9.19
C VAL A 80 -7.42 2.69 8.67
N ALA A 81 -8.40 3.48 8.22
CA ALA A 81 -9.63 2.93 7.66
C ALA A 81 -9.38 2.11 6.40
N VAL A 82 -8.53 2.59 5.48
CA VAL A 82 -8.16 1.86 4.27
C VAL A 82 -7.39 0.59 4.63
N ALA A 83 -6.40 0.70 5.53
CA ALA A 83 -5.58 -0.45 5.92
C ALA A 83 -6.45 -1.56 6.54
N ASN A 84 -7.38 -1.20 7.40
CA ASN A 84 -8.22 -2.17 8.10
C ASN A 84 -9.30 -2.80 7.22
N SER A 85 -9.77 -2.09 6.19
CA SER A 85 -10.86 -2.58 5.34
C SER A 85 -10.39 -3.21 4.03
N LYS A 86 -9.30 -2.69 3.45
CA LYS A 86 -8.86 -3.09 2.10
C LYS A 86 -7.57 -3.90 2.06
N VAL A 87 -6.73 -3.83 3.09
CA VAL A 87 -5.38 -4.40 3.05
C VAL A 87 -5.24 -5.58 4.02
N ARG A 88 -5.36 -5.32 5.31
CA ARG A 88 -5.07 -6.31 6.36
C ARG A 88 -5.89 -7.60 6.27
N PRO A 89 -7.20 -7.55 5.94
CA PRO A 89 -7.98 -8.79 5.85
C PRO A 89 -7.53 -9.74 4.75
N TYR A 90 -6.78 -9.24 3.75
CA TYR A 90 -6.48 -10.00 2.53
C TYR A 90 -5.00 -10.29 2.33
N THR A 91 -4.14 -9.86 3.24
CA THR A 91 -2.69 -10.03 3.12
C THR A 91 -2.15 -10.93 4.23
N VAL A 92 -1.08 -11.70 3.92
CA VAL A 92 -0.44 -12.60 4.89
C VAL A 92 0.96 -12.14 5.27
N SER A 93 1.59 -11.33 4.44
CA SER A 93 2.92 -10.81 4.76
C SER A 93 3.04 -9.35 4.31
N ARG A 94 3.90 -8.62 5.01
CA ARG A 94 4.17 -7.22 4.75
C ARG A 94 5.66 -6.98 4.96
N THR A 95 6.32 -6.47 3.93
CA THR A 95 7.71 -6.05 3.99
C THR A 95 7.77 -4.55 3.73
N CYS A 96 8.48 -3.81 4.56
CA CYS A 96 8.52 -2.36 4.49
C CYS A 96 9.96 -1.87 4.44
N LEU A 97 10.20 -0.86 3.60
CA LEU A 97 11.46 -0.11 3.57
C LEU A 97 11.13 1.37 3.47
N ASP A 98 11.58 2.13 4.47
CA ASP A 98 11.46 3.58 4.50
C ASP A 98 12.86 4.18 4.40
N PHE A 99 13.03 5.17 3.52
CA PHE A 99 14.34 5.80 3.36
C PHE A 99 14.20 7.25 2.87
N GLU A 100 15.22 8.05 3.18
CA GLU A 100 15.27 9.43 2.71
C GLU A 100 15.94 9.54 1.34
N ILE A 101 15.40 10.42 0.53
CA ILE A 101 15.94 10.73 -0.80
C ILE A 101 16.31 12.21 -0.92
#